data_ec3fe805cabd56e386e1e81409c950a2
#
_entry.id   ec3fe805cabd56e386e1e81409c950a2
#
_cell.length_a   1.000
_cell.length_b   1.000
_cell.length_c   1.000
_cell.angle_alpha   90.00
_cell.angle_beta   90.00
_cell.angle_gamma   90.00
#
_symmetry.space_group_name_H-M   'P 1'
#
loop_
_entity.id
_entity.type
_entity.pdbx_description
1 polymer ?
#
loop_
_entity_poly.entity_id
_entity_poly.type
_entity_poly.pdbx_seq_one_letter_code
_entity_poly.pdbx_strand_id
1 'polypeptide(L)'
;MSTAPGEPRIETALTKLVGVRHPIVQTGMGWVAGPRLVSATANAGALGILASATMTTSELRGAVREVKSRTGEAFGVNLRADAADARERVRIIVEEGVRVASFALAPSRELIAELKDAGVVVIPSIGARRHAEKVAAWGADAVIVQGGEGGGHTGEVATTVLLPQVVDAVDIPVIAAGGFHDGRGLVAALAFGAAGVAMGTRFLLTSDSTVPDAVKAKYLEATVKDITVTTAVDGLPHRMLRTELVRSLEAAGRTRALVQAVRRASGFRRISGLSWPRLVRDGLAMKHGKNLTWSQTLLAANTPMLLRASMVEGRTDFGVMASGQVAGLIEDLPSCAELVGRVMDEAARTLGALRSTQ
;
A
#
# COMPACT_ATOMS: atom_id res chain seq x y z
N MET A 1 19.78 -16.40 15.74
CA MET A 1 19.77 -16.23 14.26
C MET A 1 21.15 -15.81 13.81
N SER A 2 21.85 -16.65 13.06
CA SER A 2 23.19 -16.37 12.55
C SER A 2 23.06 -15.55 11.27
N THR A 3 23.54 -14.32 11.30
CA THR A 3 23.67 -13.48 10.09
C THR A 3 24.84 -13.98 9.28
N ALA A 4 24.69 -14.10 7.96
CA ALA A 4 25.83 -14.29 7.07
C ALA A 4 26.82 -13.14 7.30
N PRO A 5 28.14 -13.40 7.45
CA PRO A 5 29.12 -12.36 7.64
C PRO A 5 29.20 -11.49 6.38
N GLY A 6 28.85 -10.19 6.50
CA GLY A 6 29.04 -9.20 5.44
C GLY A 6 27.78 -8.50 4.89
N GLU A 7 26.58 -8.88 5.29
CA GLU A 7 25.38 -8.13 4.86
C GLU A 7 25.35 -6.71 5.45
N PRO A 8 25.15 -5.65 4.61
CA PRO A 8 25.03 -4.28 5.10
C PRO A 8 23.84 -4.15 6.05
N ARG A 9 24.07 -3.63 7.25
CA ARG A 9 23.02 -3.40 8.25
C ARG A 9 22.88 -1.92 8.52
N ILE A 10 21.67 -1.40 8.34
CA ILE A 10 21.29 -0.05 8.72
C ILE A 10 20.26 -0.17 9.84
N GLU A 11 20.71 0.10 11.06
CA GLU A 11 19.82 0.07 12.24
C GLU A 11 19.12 1.41 12.37
N THR A 12 17.80 1.39 12.53
CA THR A 12 16.94 2.58 12.65
C THR A 12 15.89 2.38 13.74
N ALA A 13 15.14 3.45 14.05
CA ALA A 13 14.01 3.35 14.97
C ALA A 13 12.94 2.34 14.49
N LEU A 14 12.71 2.21 13.18
CA LEU A 14 11.80 1.20 12.61
C LEU A 14 12.30 -0.22 12.88
N THR A 15 13.58 -0.52 12.59
CA THR A 15 14.11 -1.88 12.78
C THR A 15 14.05 -2.32 14.24
N LYS A 16 14.30 -1.40 15.18
CA LYS A 16 14.18 -1.65 16.63
C LYS A 16 12.73 -1.86 17.07
N LEU A 17 11.82 -1.03 16.58
CA LEU A 17 10.41 -1.05 16.97
C LEU A 17 9.72 -2.36 16.57
N VAL A 18 9.97 -2.80 15.34
CA VAL A 18 9.28 -3.96 14.75
C VAL A 18 10.06 -5.26 14.96
N GLY A 19 11.40 -5.19 15.01
CA GLY A 19 12.28 -6.35 15.11
C GLY A 19 12.66 -6.93 13.73
N VAL A 20 12.66 -6.10 12.67
CA VAL A 20 13.10 -6.50 11.32
C VAL A 20 14.57 -6.14 11.08
N ARG A 21 15.24 -6.83 10.15
CA ARG A 21 16.66 -6.61 9.85
C ARG A 21 16.92 -5.33 9.06
N HIS A 22 16.01 -4.99 8.14
CA HIS A 22 16.20 -3.90 7.19
C HIS A 22 15.09 -2.85 7.33
N PRO A 23 15.39 -1.54 7.18
CA PRO A 23 14.42 -0.47 7.32
C PRO A 23 13.54 -0.32 6.06
N ILE A 24 12.97 -1.43 5.61
CA ILE A 24 12.19 -1.55 4.39
C ILE A 24 10.83 -2.17 4.74
N VAL A 25 9.76 -1.59 4.17
CA VAL A 25 8.38 -2.06 4.33
C VAL A 25 7.78 -2.33 2.95
N GLN A 26 7.21 -3.51 2.76
CA GLN A 26 6.27 -3.79 1.69
C GLN A 26 4.86 -3.41 2.16
N THR A 27 4.24 -2.44 1.51
CA THR A 27 2.93 -1.89 1.93
C THR A 27 1.79 -2.87 1.69
N GLY A 28 0.72 -2.76 2.47
CA GLY A 28 -0.54 -3.47 2.21
C GLY A 28 -1.19 -2.97 0.92
N MET A 29 -1.24 -3.81 -0.10
CA MET A 29 -1.85 -3.52 -1.41
C MET A 29 -2.98 -4.51 -1.66
N GLY A 30 -4.22 -4.01 -1.77
CA GLY A 30 -5.38 -4.86 -2.05
C GLY A 30 -5.18 -5.69 -3.31
N TRP A 31 -5.55 -6.98 -3.26
CA TRP A 31 -5.38 -7.99 -4.32
C TRP A 31 -3.92 -8.35 -4.67
N VAL A 32 -2.91 -7.71 -4.07
CA VAL A 32 -1.49 -7.91 -4.38
C VAL A 32 -0.73 -8.48 -3.19
N ALA A 33 -0.85 -7.82 -2.02
CA ALA A 33 -0.12 -8.18 -0.82
C ALA A 33 -0.79 -9.36 -0.08
N GLY A 34 -0.71 -10.53 -0.69
CA GLY A 34 -1.16 -11.80 -0.13
C GLY A 34 -0.07 -12.53 0.67
N PRO A 35 -0.38 -13.72 1.23
CA PRO A 35 0.53 -14.47 2.10
C PRO A 35 1.90 -14.75 1.49
N ARG A 36 1.96 -15.10 0.20
CA ARG A 36 3.22 -15.39 -0.49
C ARG A 36 4.16 -14.18 -0.52
N LEU A 37 3.68 -13.02 -0.94
CA LEU A 37 4.49 -11.80 -1.01
C LEU A 37 4.94 -11.34 0.38
N VAL A 38 4.02 -11.37 1.36
CA VAL A 38 4.28 -10.96 2.74
C VAL A 38 5.35 -11.84 3.40
N SER A 39 5.21 -13.16 3.29
CA SER A 39 6.19 -14.09 3.86
C SER A 39 7.55 -14.02 3.16
N ALA A 40 7.59 -13.85 1.84
CA ALA A 40 8.84 -13.67 1.09
C ALA A 40 9.56 -12.38 1.53
N THR A 41 8.82 -11.29 1.72
CA THR A 41 9.36 -10.02 2.23
C THR A 41 9.88 -10.17 3.66
N ALA A 42 9.15 -10.83 4.55
CA ALA A 42 9.55 -11.05 5.93
C ALA A 42 10.83 -11.93 6.00
N ASN A 43 10.88 -13.01 5.24
CA ASN A 43 12.07 -13.87 5.14
C ASN A 43 13.30 -13.12 4.58
N ALA A 44 13.09 -12.13 3.71
CA ALA A 44 14.15 -11.23 3.24
C ALA A 44 14.62 -10.22 4.31
N GLY A 45 14.00 -10.19 5.49
CA GLY A 45 14.36 -9.33 6.62
C GLY A 45 13.74 -7.94 6.60
N ALA A 46 12.73 -7.72 5.76
CA ALA A 46 11.93 -6.50 5.70
C ALA A 46 10.54 -6.72 6.31
N LEU A 47 9.77 -5.66 6.55
CA LEU A 47 8.40 -5.79 7.06
C LEU A 47 7.42 -6.02 5.89
N GLY A 48 6.86 -7.22 5.78
CA GLY A 48 5.74 -7.50 4.89
C GLY A 48 4.40 -7.16 5.55
N ILE A 49 3.51 -6.46 4.83
CA ILE A 49 2.17 -6.11 5.33
C ILE A 49 1.08 -6.74 4.47
N LEU A 50 0.32 -7.65 5.06
CA LEU A 50 -0.82 -8.33 4.44
C LEU A 50 -1.98 -7.33 4.23
N ALA A 51 -2.58 -7.32 3.03
CA ALA A 51 -3.73 -6.47 2.73
C ALA A 51 -5.04 -7.18 3.06
N SER A 52 -5.77 -6.70 4.06
CA SER A 52 -7.02 -7.35 4.49
C SER A 52 -8.29 -6.75 3.89
N ALA A 53 -8.24 -5.56 3.32
CA ALA A 53 -9.44 -4.82 2.88
C ALA A 53 -10.28 -5.55 1.81
N THR A 54 -9.68 -6.49 1.09
CA THR A 54 -10.32 -7.28 0.03
C THR A 54 -10.70 -8.69 0.46
N MET A 55 -10.54 -9.02 1.73
CA MET A 55 -10.82 -10.31 2.35
C MET A 55 -12.03 -10.22 3.27
N THR A 56 -12.78 -11.30 3.41
CA THR A 56 -13.68 -11.52 4.55
C THR A 56 -12.87 -11.75 5.83
N THR A 57 -13.49 -11.69 7.00
CA THR A 57 -12.81 -11.94 8.28
C THR A 57 -12.29 -13.39 8.38
N SER A 58 -13.02 -14.36 7.82
CA SER A 58 -12.57 -15.75 7.72
C SER A 58 -11.35 -15.92 6.81
N GLU A 59 -11.36 -15.28 5.62
CA GLU A 59 -10.22 -15.28 4.70
C GLU A 59 -9.00 -14.59 5.32
N LEU A 60 -9.19 -13.48 6.04
CA LEU A 60 -8.11 -12.80 6.76
C LEU A 60 -7.45 -13.73 7.76
N ARG A 61 -8.24 -14.44 8.59
CA ARG A 61 -7.69 -15.39 9.56
C ARG A 61 -6.91 -16.52 8.89
N GLY A 62 -7.44 -17.07 7.79
CA GLY A 62 -6.75 -18.06 6.98
C GLY A 62 -5.44 -17.53 6.40
N ALA A 63 -5.45 -16.33 5.84
CA ALA A 63 -4.26 -15.70 5.26
C ALA A 63 -3.18 -15.39 6.31
N VAL A 64 -3.57 -14.92 7.50
CA VAL A 64 -2.62 -14.72 8.63
C VAL A 64 -1.95 -16.04 9.02
N ARG A 65 -2.71 -17.12 9.15
CA ARG A 65 -2.18 -18.45 9.47
C ARG A 65 -1.29 -18.99 8.37
N GLU A 66 -1.63 -18.73 7.10
CA GLU A 66 -0.79 -19.08 5.97
C GLU A 66 0.56 -18.32 6.00
N VAL A 67 0.57 -17.01 6.31
CA VAL A 67 1.83 -16.28 6.50
C VAL A 67 2.66 -16.93 7.61
N LYS A 68 2.06 -17.22 8.76
CA LYS A 68 2.75 -17.86 9.91
C LYS A 68 3.28 -19.24 9.59
N SER A 69 2.67 -19.99 8.69
CA SER A 69 3.18 -21.29 8.24
C SER A 69 4.41 -21.17 7.32
N ARG A 70 4.61 -20.00 6.69
CA ARG A 70 5.69 -19.72 5.72
C ARG A 70 6.87 -18.98 6.31
N THR A 71 6.69 -18.31 7.47
CA THR A 71 7.73 -17.51 8.10
C THR A 71 7.55 -17.45 9.61
N GLY A 72 8.67 -17.44 10.35
CA GLY A 72 8.72 -17.11 11.77
C GLY A 72 9.01 -15.63 12.05
N GLU A 73 9.22 -14.82 10.99
CA GLU A 73 9.59 -13.42 11.10
C GLU A 73 8.37 -12.52 11.35
N ALA A 74 8.62 -11.30 11.84
CA ALA A 74 7.59 -10.30 12.07
C ALA A 74 6.93 -9.86 10.74
N PHE A 75 5.60 -9.77 10.76
CA PHE A 75 4.82 -9.21 9.66
C PHE A 75 3.66 -8.37 10.19
N GLY A 76 3.00 -7.62 9.30
CA GLY A 76 1.87 -6.78 9.62
C GLY A 76 0.61 -7.13 8.84
N VAL A 77 -0.51 -6.57 9.29
CA VAL A 77 -1.80 -6.58 8.59
C VAL A 77 -2.29 -5.15 8.37
N ASN A 78 -2.67 -4.82 7.15
CA ASN A 78 -3.27 -3.53 6.82
C ASN A 78 -4.80 -3.60 6.93
N LEU A 79 -5.38 -2.65 7.64
CA LEU A 79 -6.81 -2.50 7.87
C LEU A 79 -7.35 -1.22 7.24
N ARG A 80 -8.64 -1.22 6.94
CA ARG A 80 -9.40 0.02 6.69
C ARG A 80 -10.10 0.45 7.98
N ALA A 81 -9.79 1.64 8.44
CA ALA A 81 -10.37 2.18 9.68
C ALA A 81 -11.89 2.44 9.58
N ASP A 82 -12.39 2.70 8.37
CA ASP A 82 -13.79 2.97 8.07
C ASP A 82 -14.62 1.71 7.72
N ALA A 83 -14.02 0.52 7.79
CA ALA A 83 -14.72 -0.73 7.52
C ALA A 83 -15.68 -1.08 8.67
N ALA A 84 -16.90 -1.55 8.34
CA ALA A 84 -17.91 -1.94 9.34
C ALA A 84 -17.42 -3.06 10.27
N ASP A 85 -16.51 -3.91 9.81
CA ASP A 85 -15.91 -5.03 10.52
C ASP A 85 -14.50 -4.73 11.08
N ALA A 86 -14.10 -3.44 11.14
CA ALA A 86 -12.75 -3.05 11.59
C ALA A 86 -12.40 -3.61 12.99
N ARG A 87 -13.32 -3.58 13.95
CA ARG A 87 -13.11 -4.13 15.29
C ARG A 87 -12.94 -5.66 15.30
N GLU A 88 -13.66 -6.37 14.45
CA GLU A 88 -13.50 -7.82 14.31
C GLU A 88 -12.12 -8.17 13.75
N ARG A 89 -11.65 -7.39 12.75
CA ARG A 89 -10.30 -7.54 12.21
C ARG A 89 -9.21 -7.23 13.22
N VAL A 90 -9.41 -6.23 14.07
CA VAL A 90 -8.51 -5.92 15.19
C VAL A 90 -8.41 -7.12 16.13
N ARG A 91 -9.55 -7.73 16.52
CA ARG A 91 -9.55 -8.95 17.34
C ARG A 91 -8.78 -10.10 16.68
N ILE A 92 -8.95 -10.31 15.37
CA ILE A 92 -8.18 -11.34 14.65
C ILE A 92 -6.68 -11.07 14.72
N ILE A 93 -6.24 -9.81 14.54
CA ILE A 93 -4.83 -9.42 14.68
C ILE A 93 -4.29 -9.77 16.06
N VAL A 94 -5.04 -9.44 17.12
CA VAL A 94 -4.64 -9.72 18.50
C VAL A 94 -4.62 -11.22 18.79
N GLU A 95 -5.70 -11.93 18.47
CA GLU A 95 -5.83 -13.38 18.71
C GLU A 95 -4.78 -14.21 17.95
N GLU A 96 -4.48 -13.81 16.73
CA GLU A 96 -3.46 -14.50 15.91
C GLU A 96 -2.02 -14.01 16.22
N GLY A 97 -1.85 -13.04 17.14
CA GLY A 97 -0.54 -12.56 17.57
C GLY A 97 0.27 -11.89 16.45
N VAL A 98 -0.41 -11.12 15.58
CA VAL A 98 0.25 -10.35 14.53
C VAL A 98 1.04 -9.20 15.14
N ARG A 99 2.28 -8.98 14.69
CA ARG A 99 3.18 -7.99 15.29
C ARG A 99 2.77 -6.55 15.00
N VAL A 100 2.28 -6.24 13.80
CA VAL A 100 2.02 -4.87 13.33
C VAL A 100 0.60 -4.74 12.76
N ALA A 101 -0.13 -3.72 13.19
CA ALA A 101 -1.36 -3.25 12.56
C ALA A 101 -1.08 -1.95 11.80
N SER A 102 -1.26 -1.97 10.48
CA SER A 102 -1.20 -0.79 9.62
C SER A 102 -2.62 -0.38 9.21
N PHE A 103 -2.84 0.92 8.99
CA PHE A 103 -4.14 1.43 8.59
C PHE A 103 -4.05 2.26 7.31
N ALA A 104 -4.90 1.94 6.34
CA ALA A 104 -5.23 2.84 5.24
C ALA A 104 -6.35 3.77 5.74
N LEU A 105 -6.11 5.03 5.88
CA LEU A 105 -6.87 6.02 6.63
C LEU A 105 -6.57 6.01 8.14
N ALA A 106 -6.66 7.18 8.76
CA ALA A 106 -6.41 7.31 10.20
C ALA A 106 -7.43 6.51 11.01
N PRO A 107 -6.98 5.59 11.87
CA PRO A 107 -7.85 4.84 12.76
C PRO A 107 -8.47 5.76 13.82
N SER A 108 -9.49 5.26 14.54
CA SER A 108 -9.98 5.94 15.73
C SER A 108 -9.02 5.76 16.90
N ARG A 109 -9.13 6.65 17.90
CA ARG A 109 -8.33 6.57 19.12
C ARG A 109 -8.54 5.24 19.85
N GLU A 110 -9.79 4.74 19.86
CA GLU A 110 -10.18 3.49 20.52
C GLU A 110 -9.51 2.27 19.85
N LEU A 111 -9.45 2.24 18.51
CA LEU A 111 -8.78 1.14 17.80
C LEU A 111 -7.28 1.14 18.05
N ILE A 112 -6.65 2.31 18.16
CA ILE A 112 -5.22 2.43 18.52
C ILE A 112 -5.03 1.88 19.94
N ALA A 113 -5.84 2.33 20.91
CA ALA A 113 -5.72 1.89 22.29
C ALA A 113 -5.89 0.37 22.43
N GLU A 114 -6.93 -0.22 21.80
CA GLU A 114 -7.19 -1.67 21.82
C GLU A 114 -5.99 -2.49 21.29
N LEU A 115 -5.35 -2.05 20.22
CA LEU A 115 -4.16 -2.70 19.68
C LEU A 115 -2.92 -2.52 20.57
N LYS A 116 -2.74 -1.33 21.12
CA LYS A 116 -1.63 -1.00 22.04
C LYS A 116 -1.71 -1.81 23.32
N ASP A 117 -2.89 -1.92 23.92
CA ASP A 117 -3.11 -2.71 25.13
C ASP A 117 -2.80 -4.21 24.92
N ALA A 118 -2.95 -4.68 23.68
CA ALA A 118 -2.57 -6.03 23.26
C ALA A 118 -1.08 -6.18 22.84
N GLY A 119 -0.27 -5.12 22.91
CA GLY A 119 1.14 -5.14 22.53
C GLY A 119 1.41 -5.16 21.03
N VAL A 120 0.40 -4.83 20.21
CA VAL A 120 0.52 -4.72 18.76
C VAL A 120 1.09 -3.35 18.39
N VAL A 121 2.09 -3.31 17.53
CA VAL A 121 2.67 -2.07 17.00
C VAL A 121 1.70 -1.44 15.98
N VAL A 122 1.34 -0.18 16.19
CA VAL A 122 0.35 0.53 15.35
C VAL A 122 1.02 1.53 14.42
N ILE A 123 0.90 1.31 13.10
CA ILE A 123 1.57 2.12 12.05
C ILE A 123 0.53 2.59 11.01
N PRO A 124 -0.18 3.71 11.23
CA PRO A 124 -1.10 4.27 10.25
C PRO A 124 -0.37 4.88 9.05
N SER A 125 -0.99 4.79 7.86
CA SER A 125 -0.57 5.54 6.66
C SER A 125 -1.27 6.89 6.61
N ILE A 126 -0.51 7.96 6.40
CA ILE A 126 -1.01 9.34 6.37
C ILE A 126 -0.45 10.09 5.15
N GLY A 127 -1.18 11.11 4.70
CA GLY A 127 -0.77 11.99 3.59
C GLY A 127 -0.73 13.47 3.96
N ALA A 128 -0.74 13.83 5.26
CA ALA A 128 -0.65 15.22 5.70
C ALA A 128 -0.13 15.32 7.14
N ARG A 129 0.62 16.39 7.45
CA ARG A 129 1.17 16.68 8.77
C ARG A 129 0.12 16.58 9.89
N ARG A 130 -1.02 17.25 9.74
CA ARG A 130 -2.10 17.24 10.74
C ARG A 130 -2.61 15.84 11.08
N HIS A 131 -2.53 14.90 10.13
CA HIS A 131 -2.93 13.51 10.37
C HIS A 131 -1.86 12.76 11.16
N ALA A 132 -0.58 13.03 10.92
CA ALA A 132 0.51 12.47 11.70
C ALA A 132 0.44 12.94 13.16
N GLU A 133 0.34 14.25 13.39
CA GLU A 133 0.19 14.85 14.73
C GLU A 133 -1.01 14.22 15.49
N LYS A 134 -2.13 14.04 14.79
CA LYS A 134 -3.33 13.46 15.37
C LYS A 134 -3.15 12.01 15.80
N VAL A 135 -2.59 11.15 14.95
CA VAL A 135 -2.43 9.74 15.29
C VAL A 135 -1.29 9.52 16.30
N ALA A 136 -0.24 10.35 16.27
CA ALA A 136 0.81 10.37 17.29
C ALA A 136 0.22 10.70 18.67
N ALA A 137 -0.60 11.75 18.77
CA ALA A 137 -1.29 12.12 20.01
C ALA A 137 -2.28 11.03 20.50
N TRP A 138 -2.71 10.13 19.63
CA TRP A 138 -3.56 8.99 19.98
C TRP A 138 -2.77 7.72 20.35
N GLY A 139 -1.42 7.77 20.28
CA GLY A 139 -0.54 6.71 20.71
C GLY A 139 -0.07 5.75 19.62
N ALA A 140 -0.16 6.14 18.34
CA ALA A 140 0.49 5.38 17.26
C ALA A 140 2.00 5.25 17.51
N ASP A 141 2.60 4.11 17.17
CA ASP A 141 4.02 3.84 17.40
C ASP A 141 4.93 4.37 16.29
N ALA A 142 4.42 4.49 15.09
CA ALA A 142 5.09 5.07 13.92
C ALA A 142 4.03 5.50 12.91
N VAL A 143 4.44 6.21 11.85
CA VAL A 143 3.57 6.55 10.71
C VAL A 143 4.24 6.25 9.38
N ILE A 144 3.47 5.77 8.41
CA ILE A 144 3.88 5.75 7.01
C ILE A 144 3.39 7.05 6.37
N VAL A 145 4.32 7.85 5.86
CA VAL A 145 4.03 9.14 5.20
C VAL A 145 4.08 8.96 3.70
N GLN A 146 2.92 9.01 3.05
CA GLN A 146 2.81 8.83 1.61
C GLN A 146 2.72 10.18 0.90
N GLY A 147 3.75 10.50 0.13
CA GLY A 147 3.75 11.66 -0.76
C GLY A 147 2.98 11.42 -2.06
N GLY A 148 2.88 12.48 -2.87
CA GLY A 148 2.10 12.52 -4.11
C GLY A 148 2.53 11.52 -5.17
N GLU A 149 3.75 11.00 -5.14
CA GLU A 149 4.28 9.99 -6.07
C GLU A 149 3.77 8.57 -5.78
N GLY A 150 3.11 8.36 -4.64
CA GLY A 150 2.54 7.07 -4.24
C GLY A 150 1.45 6.57 -5.18
N GLY A 151 1.33 5.25 -5.32
CA GLY A 151 0.27 4.59 -6.09
C GLY A 151 -1.03 4.47 -5.30
N GLY A 152 -2.13 4.28 -6.01
CA GLY A 152 -3.45 4.23 -5.39
C GLY A 152 -3.97 5.63 -5.04
N HIS A 153 -4.79 5.72 -4.01
CA HIS A 153 -5.24 7.03 -3.52
C HIS A 153 -4.04 7.83 -2.98
N THR A 154 -3.87 9.04 -3.47
CA THR A 154 -2.69 9.85 -3.17
C THR A 154 -3.06 11.31 -2.94
N GLY A 155 -2.19 12.03 -2.21
CA GLY A 155 -2.24 13.47 -2.06
C GLY A 155 -1.50 14.19 -3.20
N GLU A 156 -1.45 15.52 -3.11
CA GLU A 156 -0.80 16.38 -4.11
C GLU A 156 0.63 16.78 -3.71
N VAL A 157 0.97 16.63 -2.41
CA VAL A 157 2.25 17.11 -1.90
C VAL A 157 3.35 16.09 -2.22
N ALA A 158 4.42 16.57 -2.86
CA ALA A 158 5.60 15.76 -3.17
C ALA A 158 6.24 15.21 -1.90
N THR A 159 6.79 13.99 -1.99
CA THR A 159 7.43 13.30 -0.85
C THR A 159 8.57 14.12 -0.25
N THR A 160 9.37 14.79 -1.07
CA THR A 160 10.49 15.63 -0.64
C THR A 160 10.06 16.87 0.17
N VAL A 161 8.82 17.30 0.07
CA VAL A 161 8.23 18.41 0.84
C VAL A 161 7.48 17.90 2.06
N LEU A 162 6.66 16.85 1.88
CA LEU A 162 5.82 16.31 2.94
C LEU A 162 6.64 15.62 4.04
N LEU A 163 7.68 14.87 3.65
CA LEU A 163 8.44 14.03 4.58
C LEU A 163 9.14 14.84 5.67
N PRO A 164 10.00 15.84 5.38
CA PRO A 164 10.62 16.65 6.42
C PRO A 164 9.58 17.42 7.26
N GLN A 165 8.49 17.91 6.64
CA GLN A 165 7.41 18.58 7.37
C GLN A 165 6.78 17.70 8.44
N VAL A 166 6.65 16.39 8.18
CA VAL A 166 6.09 15.45 9.15
C VAL A 166 7.15 15.02 10.17
N VAL A 167 8.39 14.76 9.75
CA VAL A 167 9.50 14.42 10.66
C VAL A 167 9.67 15.48 11.73
N ASP A 168 9.62 16.76 11.36
CA ASP A 168 9.74 17.88 12.31
C ASP A 168 8.51 18.07 13.23
N ALA A 169 7.41 17.40 12.93
CA ALA A 169 6.13 17.60 13.64
C ALA A 169 5.78 16.49 14.65
N VAL A 170 6.47 15.35 14.62
CA VAL A 170 6.14 14.21 15.49
C VAL A 170 7.41 13.55 16.04
N ASP A 171 7.34 13.06 17.28
CA ASP A 171 8.46 12.37 17.93
C ASP A 171 8.49 10.85 17.63
N ILE A 172 7.47 10.32 16.95
CA ILE A 172 7.40 8.90 16.59
C ILE A 172 8.11 8.64 15.25
N PRO A 173 8.66 7.42 15.02
CA PRO A 173 9.32 7.07 13.77
C PRO A 173 8.44 7.32 12.54
N VAL A 174 9.03 7.98 11.53
CA VAL A 174 8.39 8.26 10.24
C VAL A 174 8.96 7.34 9.18
N ILE A 175 8.11 6.66 8.43
CA ILE A 175 8.47 5.76 7.33
C ILE A 175 8.05 6.44 6.03
N ALA A 176 9.01 6.67 5.14
CA ALA A 176 8.77 7.39 3.89
C ALA A 176 8.13 6.48 2.82
N ALA A 177 7.06 6.94 2.18
CA ALA A 177 6.38 6.24 1.09
C ALA A 177 6.09 7.18 -0.08
N GLY A 178 6.09 6.63 -1.30
CA GLY A 178 5.92 7.40 -2.54
C GLY A 178 7.26 7.82 -3.13
N GLY A 179 7.56 7.33 -4.34
CA GLY A 179 8.80 7.67 -5.05
C GLY A 179 10.00 6.77 -4.75
N PHE A 180 9.89 5.75 -3.89
CA PHE A 180 11.01 4.89 -3.50
C PHE A 180 10.99 3.52 -4.20
N HIS A 181 12.15 3.06 -4.70
CA HIS A 181 12.30 1.76 -5.35
C HIS A 181 13.70 1.14 -5.25
N ASP A 182 14.71 1.89 -4.79
CA ASP A 182 16.12 1.51 -4.74
C ASP A 182 16.84 1.98 -3.46
N GLY A 183 18.13 1.66 -3.34
CA GLY A 183 18.92 2.02 -2.17
C GLY A 183 19.27 3.52 -2.06
N ARG A 184 19.32 4.24 -3.18
CA ARG A 184 19.50 5.72 -3.18
C ARG A 184 18.29 6.38 -2.56
N GLY A 185 17.09 5.88 -2.89
CA GLY A 185 15.84 6.33 -2.27
C GLY A 185 15.81 6.08 -0.76
N LEU A 186 16.30 4.92 -0.29
CA LEU A 186 16.43 4.66 1.14
C LEU A 186 17.35 5.67 1.82
N VAL A 187 18.54 5.94 1.26
CA VAL A 187 19.48 6.92 1.83
C VAL A 187 18.89 8.32 1.85
N ALA A 188 18.21 8.74 0.78
CA ALA A 188 17.53 10.03 0.72
C ALA A 188 16.45 10.16 1.81
N ALA A 189 15.63 9.11 2.02
CA ALA A 189 14.63 9.08 3.08
C ALA A 189 15.27 9.21 4.49
N LEU A 190 16.36 8.49 4.74
CA LEU A 190 17.11 8.60 5.98
C LEU A 190 17.70 10.01 6.18
N ALA A 191 18.20 10.65 5.11
CA ALA A 191 18.71 12.02 5.16
C ALA A 191 17.61 13.05 5.46
N PHE A 192 16.35 12.79 5.09
CA PHE A 192 15.19 13.58 5.51
C PHE A 192 14.75 13.29 6.97
N GLY A 193 15.41 12.38 7.68
CA GLY A 193 15.06 12.02 9.05
C GLY A 193 14.05 10.86 9.17
N ALA A 194 13.70 10.19 8.08
CA ALA A 194 12.85 9.01 8.15
C ALA A 194 13.57 7.81 8.78
N ALA A 195 12.81 6.90 9.37
CA ALA A 195 13.31 5.65 9.97
C ALA A 195 13.36 4.48 8.96
N GLY A 196 12.96 4.68 7.71
CA GLY A 196 12.96 3.68 6.66
C GLY A 196 12.04 4.06 5.51
N VAL A 197 11.90 3.16 4.54
CA VAL A 197 11.06 3.35 3.35
C VAL A 197 9.97 2.30 3.24
N ALA A 198 8.81 2.71 2.71
CA ALA A 198 7.71 1.82 2.38
C ALA A 198 7.46 1.84 0.86
N MET A 199 7.48 0.67 0.24
CA MET A 199 7.38 0.49 -1.19
C MET A 199 6.18 -0.39 -1.55
N GLY A 200 5.34 0.07 -2.48
CA GLY A 200 4.23 -0.71 -3.04
C GLY A 200 4.60 -1.30 -4.40
N THR A 201 4.64 -0.45 -5.42
CA THR A 201 4.85 -0.83 -6.82
C THR A 201 6.14 -1.64 -7.03
N ARG A 202 7.22 -1.32 -6.31
CA ARG A 202 8.47 -2.10 -6.40
C ARG A 202 8.28 -3.55 -5.95
N PHE A 203 7.53 -3.80 -4.86
CA PHE A 203 7.22 -5.15 -4.40
C PHE A 203 6.15 -5.85 -5.24
N LEU A 204 5.18 -5.11 -5.81
CA LEU A 204 4.25 -5.65 -6.81
C LEU A 204 5.04 -6.24 -7.99
N LEU A 205 6.13 -5.58 -8.41
CA LEU A 205 7.00 -6.00 -9.49
C LEU A 205 8.16 -6.89 -8.97
N THR A 206 7.79 -7.99 -8.35
CA THR A 206 8.69 -9.07 -7.93
C THR A 206 8.16 -10.41 -8.43
N SER A 207 9.03 -11.41 -8.51
CA SER A 207 8.65 -12.79 -8.85
C SER A 207 7.80 -13.45 -7.75
N ASP A 208 7.87 -12.95 -6.51
CA ASP A 208 7.06 -13.43 -5.38
C ASP A 208 5.64 -12.86 -5.36
N SER A 209 5.38 -11.77 -6.09
CA SER A 209 4.03 -11.25 -6.28
C SER A 209 3.21 -12.20 -7.16
N THR A 210 1.96 -12.47 -6.76
CA THR A 210 1.01 -13.31 -7.49
C THR A 210 0.27 -12.57 -8.60
N VAL A 211 0.56 -11.29 -8.82
CA VAL A 211 0.00 -10.52 -9.94
C VAL A 211 0.37 -11.21 -11.25
N PRO A 212 -0.59 -11.40 -12.18
CA PRO A 212 -0.35 -12.08 -13.45
C PRO A 212 0.76 -11.43 -14.28
N ASP A 213 1.56 -12.26 -14.98
CA ASP A 213 2.73 -11.78 -15.74
C ASP A 213 2.35 -10.79 -16.84
N ALA A 214 1.18 -10.97 -17.48
CA ALA A 214 0.67 -10.01 -18.46
C ALA A 214 0.43 -8.61 -17.88
N VAL A 215 0.07 -8.53 -16.61
CA VAL A 215 -0.09 -7.25 -15.88
C VAL A 215 1.27 -6.68 -15.51
N LYS A 216 2.19 -7.50 -14.98
CA LYS A 216 3.56 -7.06 -14.69
C LYS A 216 4.27 -6.53 -15.94
N ALA A 217 4.08 -7.20 -17.08
CA ALA A 217 4.64 -6.73 -18.36
C ALA A 217 4.17 -5.30 -18.71
N LYS A 218 2.88 -4.98 -18.48
CA LYS A 218 2.38 -3.61 -18.70
C LYS A 218 3.02 -2.56 -17.79
N TYR A 219 3.38 -2.93 -16.58
CA TYR A 219 4.15 -2.02 -15.71
C TYR A 219 5.58 -1.83 -16.19
N LEU A 220 6.26 -2.90 -16.66
CA LEU A 220 7.63 -2.85 -17.17
C LEU A 220 7.74 -2.10 -18.51
N GLU A 221 6.68 -2.10 -19.33
CA GLU A 221 6.60 -1.32 -20.57
C GLU A 221 6.35 0.17 -20.31
N ALA A 222 5.90 0.55 -19.10
CA ALA A 222 5.47 1.90 -18.80
C ALA A 222 6.64 2.84 -18.54
N THR A 223 6.51 4.08 -18.97
CA THR A 223 7.39 5.19 -18.61
C THR A 223 6.74 6.06 -17.53
N VAL A 224 7.49 6.98 -16.94
CA VAL A 224 6.96 7.95 -15.96
C VAL A 224 5.80 8.80 -16.53
N LYS A 225 5.71 8.95 -17.87
CA LYS A 225 4.64 9.69 -18.55
C LYS A 225 3.34 8.90 -18.68
N ASP A 226 3.42 7.58 -18.54
CA ASP A 226 2.26 6.69 -18.61
C ASP A 226 1.54 6.54 -17.27
N ILE A 227 2.05 7.20 -16.24
CA ILE A 227 1.45 7.20 -14.89
C ILE A 227 0.67 8.51 -14.69
N THR A 228 -0.63 8.38 -14.44
CA THR A 228 -1.54 9.53 -14.28
C THR A 228 -2.21 9.54 -12.90
N VAL A 229 -2.60 10.72 -12.44
CA VAL A 229 -3.56 10.87 -11.33
C VAL A 229 -4.89 11.27 -11.93
N THR A 230 -5.93 10.51 -11.64
CA THR A 230 -7.27 10.78 -12.18
C THR A 230 -8.33 10.59 -11.11
N THR A 231 -9.40 11.37 -11.21
CA THR A 231 -10.62 11.21 -10.40
C THR A 231 -11.73 10.47 -11.17
N ALA A 232 -11.46 10.06 -12.41
CA ALA A 232 -12.45 9.46 -13.29
C ALA A 232 -12.87 8.04 -12.89
N VAL A 233 -12.08 7.38 -12.01
CA VAL A 233 -12.33 5.99 -11.59
C VAL A 233 -13.28 5.91 -10.39
N ASP A 234 -13.06 6.75 -9.35
CA ASP A 234 -13.83 6.68 -8.10
C ASP A 234 -14.13 8.05 -7.48
N GLY A 235 -13.82 9.12 -8.20
CA GLY A 235 -14.07 10.49 -7.74
C GLY A 235 -13.01 11.04 -6.78
N LEU A 236 -12.01 10.25 -6.41
CA LEU A 236 -10.87 10.66 -5.58
C LEU A 236 -9.59 10.66 -6.41
N PRO A 237 -8.59 11.49 -6.07
CA PRO A 237 -7.28 11.44 -6.72
C PRO A 237 -6.66 10.05 -6.57
N HIS A 238 -6.51 9.34 -7.67
CA HIS A 238 -6.03 7.97 -7.71
C HIS A 238 -4.92 7.86 -8.76
N ARG A 239 -3.71 7.50 -8.32
CA ARG A 239 -2.56 7.31 -9.23
C ARG A 239 -2.54 5.88 -9.76
N MET A 240 -2.46 5.78 -11.09
CA MET A 240 -2.49 4.51 -11.79
C MET A 240 -1.82 4.59 -13.16
N LEU A 241 -1.58 3.44 -13.75
CA LEU A 241 -1.14 3.33 -15.15
C LEU A 241 -2.27 3.84 -16.07
N ARG A 242 -1.92 4.69 -17.03
CA ARG A 242 -2.85 5.32 -17.97
C ARG A 242 -3.20 4.36 -19.12
N THR A 243 -3.96 3.31 -18.78
CA THR A 243 -4.45 2.30 -19.74
C THR A 243 -5.49 2.91 -20.69
N GLU A 244 -5.85 2.16 -21.75
CA GLU A 244 -6.94 2.52 -22.67
C GLU A 244 -8.25 2.78 -21.92
N LEU A 245 -8.55 1.93 -20.92
CA LEU A 245 -9.71 2.12 -20.05
C LEU A 245 -9.66 3.49 -19.35
N VAL A 246 -8.54 3.83 -18.74
CA VAL A 246 -8.37 5.11 -18.01
C VAL A 246 -8.53 6.29 -18.98
N ARG A 247 -7.89 6.25 -20.15
CA ARG A 247 -8.06 7.27 -21.21
C ARG A 247 -9.53 7.43 -21.60
N SER A 248 -10.24 6.32 -21.77
CA SER A 248 -11.67 6.34 -22.13
C SER A 248 -12.55 6.93 -21.04
N LEU A 249 -12.19 6.73 -19.76
CA LEU A 249 -12.89 7.31 -18.61
C LEU A 249 -12.62 8.82 -18.51
N GLU A 250 -11.39 9.25 -18.73
CA GLU A 250 -10.99 10.67 -18.72
C GLU A 250 -11.65 11.44 -19.89
N ALA A 251 -11.72 10.83 -21.08
CA ALA A 251 -12.35 11.43 -22.25
C ALA A 251 -13.89 11.43 -22.20
N ALA A 252 -14.50 10.55 -21.39
CA ALA A 252 -15.95 10.49 -21.23
C ALA A 252 -16.41 11.65 -20.34
N GLY A 253 -16.92 12.74 -20.94
CA GLY A 253 -17.59 13.80 -20.18
C GLY A 253 -18.64 13.23 -19.22
N ARG A 254 -18.95 13.98 -18.12
CA ARG A 254 -19.78 13.54 -16.97
C ARG A 254 -21.05 12.73 -17.33
N THR A 255 -21.70 13.05 -18.42
CA THR A 255 -22.94 12.36 -18.90
C THR A 255 -22.65 11.01 -19.57
N ARG A 256 -21.57 10.86 -20.35
CA ARG A 256 -21.16 9.61 -20.98
C ARG A 256 -20.54 8.63 -19.98
N ALA A 257 -19.86 9.13 -18.95
CA ALA A 257 -19.33 8.32 -17.88
C ALA A 257 -20.43 7.57 -17.11
N LEU A 258 -21.56 8.20 -16.87
CA LEU A 258 -22.74 7.58 -16.23
C LEU A 258 -23.33 6.44 -17.07
N VAL A 259 -23.52 6.67 -18.38
CA VAL A 259 -24.04 5.66 -19.32
C VAL A 259 -23.07 4.48 -19.45
N GLN A 260 -21.77 4.74 -19.49
CA GLN A 260 -20.75 3.68 -19.51
C GLN A 260 -20.66 2.93 -18.17
N ALA A 261 -20.80 3.62 -17.02
CA ALA A 261 -20.85 2.98 -15.72
C ALA A 261 -22.05 2.03 -15.58
N VAL A 262 -23.23 2.44 -16.06
CA VAL A 262 -24.45 1.60 -16.08
C VAL A 262 -24.30 0.41 -17.05
N ARG A 263 -23.75 0.62 -18.24
CA ARG A 263 -23.49 -0.47 -19.20
C ARG A 263 -22.46 -1.47 -18.66
N ARG A 264 -21.44 -0.99 -17.97
CA ARG A 264 -20.40 -1.84 -17.37
C ARG A 264 -20.87 -2.50 -16.07
N ALA A 265 -21.74 -1.83 -15.28
CA ALA A 265 -22.40 -2.43 -14.12
C ALA A 265 -23.30 -3.63 -14.52
N SER A 266 -23.91 -3.61 -15.70
CA SER A 266 -24.65 -4.75 -16.22
C SER A 266 -23.75 -5.92 -16.65
N GLY A 267 -22.59 -5.64 -17.22
CA GLY A 267 -21.51 -6.63 -17.45
C GLY A 267 -20.94 -7.17 -16.15
N PHE A 268 -20.78 -6.29 -15.16
CA PHE A 268 -20.33 -6.61 -13.81
C PHE A 268 -21.27 -7.56 -13.07
N ARG A 269 -22.59 -7.38 -13.15
CA ARG A 269 -23.57 -8.29 -12.57
C ARG A 269 -23.43 -9.74 -13.08
N ARG A 270 -23.05 -9.92 -14.35
CA ARG A 270 -22.79 -11.24 -14.93
C ARG A 270 -21.57 -11.93 -14.32
N ILE A 271 -20.59 -11.15 -13.87
CA ILE A 271 -19.30 -11.66 -13.38
C ILE A 271 -19.31 -11.81 -11.86
N SER A 272 -19.96 -10.89 -11.11
CA SER A 272 -19.92 -10.84 -9.64
C SER A 272 -21.01 -11.61 -8.93
N GLY A 273 -22.11 -11.99 -9.63
CA GLY A 273 -23.28 -12.63 -9.01
C GLY A 273 -24.03 -11.76 -7.99
N LEU A 274 -23.63 -10.47 -7.80
CA LEU A 274 -24.23 -9.58 -6.81
C LEU A 274 -25.59 -9.03 -7.28
N SER A 275 -26.55 -8.97 -6.37
CA SER A 275 -27.87 -8.39 -6.63
C SER A 275 -27.83 -6.85 -6.64
N TRP A 276 -28.65 -6.20 -7.50
CA TRP A 276 -28.79 -4.73 -7.55
C TRP A 276 -29.06 -4.09 -6.19
N PRO A 277 -29.92 -4.66 -5.30
CA PRO A 277 -30.17 -4.09 -3.98
C PRO A 277 -28.92 -4.03 -3.09
N ARG A 278 -28.00 -5.01 -3.22
CA ARG A 278 -26.75 -5.05 -2.46
C ARG A 278 -25.76 -3.99 -2.97
N LEU A 279 -25.63 -3.84 -4.28
CA LEU A 279 -24.81 -2.80 -4.91
C LEU A 279 -25.29 -1.38 -4.55
N VAL A 280 -26.61 -1.15 -4.53
CA VAL A 280 -27.21 0.14 -4.14
C VAL A 280 -27.01 0.41 -2.66
N ARG A 281 -27.17 -0.59 -1.79
CA ARG A 281 -26.98 -0.47 -0.35
C ARG A 281 -25.52 -0.15 0.00
N ASP A 282 -24.57 -0.85 -0.61
CA ASP A 282 -23.15 -0.66 -0.39
C ASP A 282 -22.69 0.72 -0.93
N GLY A 283 -23.26 1.15 -2.08
CA GLY A 283 -23.08 2.51 -2.60
C GLY A 283 -23.67 3.59 -1.70
N LEU A 284 -24.82 3.36 -1.08
CA LEU A 284 -25.45 4.30 -0.11
C LEU A 284 -24.61 4.39 1.18
N ALA A 285 -24.07 3.28 1.66
CA ALA A 285 -23.18 3.24 2.82
C ALA A 285 -21.89 4.06 2.58
N MET A 286 -21.35 4.03 1.36
CA MET A 286 -20.18 4.85 0.97
C MET A 286 -20.48 6.36 0.87
N LYS A 287 -21.74 6.75 0.68
CA LYS A 287 -22.15 8.16 0.58
C LYS A 287 -22.22 8.87 1.93
N HIS A 288 -22.41 8.13 3.02
CA HIS A 288 -22.48 8.72 4.36
C HIS A 288 -21.11 9.34 4.74
N GLY A 289 -21.05 10.68 4.79
CA GLY A 289 -19.87 11.45 5.22
C GLY A 289 -18.97 11.97 4.10
N LYS A 290 -19.29 11.75 2.81
CA LYS A 290 -18.52 12.29 1.67
C LYS A 290 -19.46 13.00 0.68
N ASN A 291 -19.06 14.19 0.21
CA ASN A 291 -19.78 14.97 -0.81
C ASN A 291 -19.62 14.34 -2.22
N LEU A 292 -19.91 13.05 -2.37
CA LEU A 292 -19.83 12.35 -3.65
C LEU A 292 -21.16 12.45 -4.41
N THR A 293 -21.08 12.67 -5.72
CA THR A 293 -22.24 12.55 -6.61
C THR A 293 -22.64 11.08 -6.75
N TRP A 294 -23.88 10.80 -7.17
CA TRP A 294 -24.34 9.43 -7.43
C TRP A 294 -23.49 8.66 -8.44
N SER A 295 -22.97 9.36 -9.46
CA SER A 295 -22.05 8.77 -10.44
C SER A 295 -20.70 8.38 -9.81
N GLN A 296 -20.15 9.23 -8.93
CA GLN A 296 -18.92 8.93 -8.19
C GLN A 296 -19.09 7.78 -7.19
N THR A 297 -20.26 7.71 -6.54
CA THR A 297 -20.60 6.61 -5.63
C THR A 297 -20.67 5.26 -6.36
N LEU A 298 -21.30 5.24 -7.55
CA LEU A 298 -21.36 4.06 -8.41
C LEU A 298 -19.98 3.66 -8.96
N LEU A 299 -19.15 4.62 -9.31
CA LEU A 299 -17.77 4.37 -9.76
C LEU A 299 -16.89 3.86 -8.62
N ALA A 300 -16.98 4.48 -7.43
CA ALA A 300 -16.22 4.06 -6.25
C ALA A 300 -16.54 2.61 -5.83
N ALA A 301 -17.82 2.20 -5.94
CA ALA A 301 -18.24 0.83 -5.67
C ALA A 301 -17.63 -0.20 -6.66
N ASN A 302 -17.25 0.23 -7.87
CA ASN A 302 -16.66 -0.64 -8.89
C ASN A 302 -15.13 -0.72 -8.82
N THR A 303 -14.45 0.23 -8.15
CA THR A 303 -12.98 0.29 -8.09
C THR A 303 -12.32 -0.99 -7.55
N PRO A 304 -12.80 -1.62 -6.46
CA PRO A 304 -12.21 -2.88 -6.00
C PRO A 304 -12.27 -4.00 -7.04
N MET A 305 -13.31 -4.00 -7.87
CA MET A 305 -13.50 -5.02 -8.89
C MET A 305 -12.67 -4.74 -10.15
N LEU A 306 -12.51 -3.49 -10.52
CA LEU A 306 -11.61 -3.10 -11.60
C LEU A 306 -10.14 -3.42 -11.26
N LEU A 307 -9.76 -3.25 -9.99
CA LEU A 307 -8.47 -3.68 -9.47
C LEU A 307 -8.34 -5.21 -9.49
N ARG A 308 -9.38 -5.94 -9.07
CA ARG A 308 -9.37 -7.41 -9.12
C ARG A 308 -9.24 -7.92 -10.55
N ALA A 309 -9.98 -7.33 -11.50
CA ALA A 309 -9.93 -7.72 -12.90
C ALA A 309 -8.50 -7.66 -13.47
N SER A 310 -7.72 -6.65 -13.12
CA SER A 310 -6.30 -6.61 -13.51
C SER A 310 -5.43 -7.46 -12.59
N MET A 311 -5.40 -7.19 -11.28
CA MET A 311 -4.39 -7.74 -10.35
C MET A 311 -4.54 -9.24 -10.08
N VAL A 312 -5.74 -9.81 -10.28
CA VAL A 312 -6.04 -11.23 -10.05
C VAL A 312 -6.37 -11.97 -11.35
N GLU A 313 -7.22 -11.36 -12.20
CA GLU A 313 -7.75 -12.03 -13.40
C GLU A 313 -6.89 -11.74 -14.65
N GLY A 314 -5.88 -10.88 -14.56
CA GLY A 314 -4.96 -10.57 -15.67
C GLY A 314 -5.57 -9.75 -16.80
N ARG A 315 -6.73 -9.13 -16.59
CA ARG A 315 -7.46 -8.38 -17.62
C ARG A 315 -6.95 -6.95 -17.71
N THR A 316 -5.91 -6.74 -18.50
CA THR A 316 -5.29 -5.43 -18.70
C THR A 316 -6.13 -4.46 -19.52
N ASP A 317 -7.07 -4.97 -20.32
CA ASP A 317 -8.02 -4.22 -21.15
C ASP A 317 -9.19 -3.62 -20.38
N PHE A 318 -9.56 -4.25 -19.26
CA PHE A 318 -10.76 -3.91 -18.50
C PHE A 318 -10.45 -3.43 -17.07
N GLY A 319 -9.31 -3.79 -16.52
CA GLY A 319 -8.91 -3.46 -15.14
C GLY A 319 -8.21 -2.10 -15.01
N VAL A 320 -8.22 -1.57 -13.80
CA VAL A 320 -7.35 -0.46 -13.42
C VAL A 320 -6.11 -0.99 -12.73
N MET A 321 -4.99 -0.32 -12.94
CA MET A 321 -3.67 -0.75 -12.48
C MET A 321 -3.08 0.35 -11.59
N ALA A 322 -3.39 0.30 -10.28
CA ALA A 322 -2.85 1.24 -9.31
C ALA A 322 -1.32 1.19 -9.32
N SER A 323 -0.67 2.33 -9.48
CA SER A 323 0.76 2.44 -9.73
C SER A 323 1.36 3.67 -9.05
N GLY A 324 2.47 3.52 -8.34
CA GLY A 324 3.34 4.64 -8.00
C GLY A 324 4.10 5.16 -9.24
N GLN A 325 4.54 6.41 -9.20
CA GLN A 325 5.24 7.03 -10.31
C GLN A 325 6.56 6.30 -10.66
N VAL A 326 7.15 5.61 -9.68
CA VAL A 326 8.36 4.80 -9.84
C VAL A 326 8.21 3.63 -10.82
N ALA A 327 6.99 3.22 -11.19
CA ALA A 327 6.82 2.13 -12.16
C ALA A 327 7.60 2.39 -13.46
N GLY A 328 7.68 3.65 -13.91
CA GLY A 328 8.45 4.02 -15.08
C GLY A 328 9.98 3.96 -14.92
N LEU A 329 10.49 3.50 -13.77
CA LEU A 329 11.91 3.33 -13.48
C LEU A 329 12.26 1.87 -13.15
N ILE A 330 11.26 0.97 -13.14
CA ILE A 330 11.44 -0.44 -12.77
C ILE A 330 11.47 -1.28 -14.05
N GLU A 331 12.58 -1.99 -14.26
CA GLU A 331 12.86 -2.73 -15.50
C GLU A 331 12.95 -4.24 -15.29
N ASP A 332 12.79 -4.74 -14.03
CA ASP A 332 13.00 -6.14 -13.69
C ASP A 332 12.01 -6.69 -12.67
N LEU A 333 12.01 -8.02 -12.51
CA LEU A 333 11.15 -8.77 -11.60
C LEU A 333 11.98 -9.67 -10.65
N PRO A 334 12.82 -9.11 -9.77
CA PRO A 334 13.61 -9.91 -8.82
C PRO A 334 12.70 -10.60 -7.81
N SER A 335 13.22 -11.59 -7.08
CA SER A 335 12.60 -12.06 -5.84
C SER A 335 12.66 -10.98 -4.74
N CYS A 336 11.84 -11.11 -3.70
CA CYS A 336 11.91 -10.19 -2.54
C CYS A 336 13.29 -10.22 -1.88
N ALA A 337 13.94 -11.40 -1.81
CA ALA A 337 15.27 -11.53 -1.24
C ALA A 337 16.32 -10.76 -2.06
N GLU A 338 16.30 -10.92 -3.40
CA GLU A 338 17.20 -10.18 -4.30
C GLU A 338 16.93 -8.68 -4.26
N LEU A 339 15.66 -8.27 -4.22
CA LEU A 339 15.29 -6.86 -4.15
C LEU A 339 15.82 -6.21 -2.87
N VAL A 340 15.54 -6.82 -1.71
CA VAL A 340 15.96 -6.28 -0.41
C VAL A 340 17.48 -6.24 -0.32
N GLY A 341 18.18 -7.30 -0.76
CA GLY A 341 19.65 -7.35 -0.81
C GLY A 341 20.22 -6.22 -1.67
N ARG A 342 19.71 -6.05 -2.90
CA ARG A 342 20.16 -4.97 -3.82
C ARG A 342 19.93 -3.57 -3.22
N VAL A 343 18.77 -3.33 -2.61
CA VAL A 343 18.47 -2.04 -1.96
C VAL A 343 19.46 -1.76 -0.83
N MET A 344 19.76 -2.77 0.00
CA MET A 344 20.69 -2.59 1.12
C MET A 344 22.13 -2.40 0.65
N ASP A 345 22.60 -3.17 -0.33
CA ASP A 345 23.93 -3.03 -0.93
C ASP A 345 24.12 -1.66 -1.58
N GLU A 346 23.13 -1.19 -2.32
CA GLU A 346 23.17 0.13 -2.95
C GLU A 346 23.12 1.25 -1.91
N ALA A 347 22.31 1.12 -0.87
CA ALA A 347 22.27 2.07 0.23
C ALA A 347 23.63 2.18 0.93
N ALA A 348 24.29 1.04 1.19
CA ALA A 348 25.62 1.02 1.79
C ALA A 348 26.67 1.71 0.90
N ARG A 349 26.67 1.44 -0.41
CA ARG A 349 27.56 2.12 -1.37
C ARG A 349 27.29 3.63 -1.44
N THR A 350 26.01 4.04 -1.46
CA THR A 350 25.62 5.45 -1.50
C THR A 350 26.08 6.19 -0.25
N LEU A 351 25.89 5.61 0.95
CA LEU A 351 26.38 6.16 2.21
C LEU A 351 27.91 6.25 2.24
N GLY A 352 28.61 5.24 1.72
CA GLY A 352 30.07 5.24 1.59
C GLY A 352 30.56 6.38 0.68
N ALA A 353 29.94 6.57 -0.46
CA ALA A 353 30.29 7.65 -1.40
C ALA A 353 30.07 9.05 -0.79
N LEU A 354 28.97 9.26 -0.04
CA LEU A 354 28.71 10.53 0.64
C LEU A 354 29.74 10.85 1.74
N ARG A 355 30.27 9.83 2.44
CA ARG A 355 31.33 10.01 3.46
C ARG A 355 32.68 10.33 2.85
N SER A 356 32.99 9.80 1.66
CA SER A 356 34.30 10.02 0.99
C SER A 356 34.40 11.39 0.29
N THR A 357 33.32 12.14 0.21
CA THR A 357 33.29 13.52 -0.34
C THR A 357 33.51 14.59 0.72
N GLN A 358 33.69 14.20 1.98
CA GLN A 358 34.07 15.07 3.11
C GLN A 358 35.58 14.91 3.41
#